data_aa403eedd06012d9823b02fac072825d
#
_entry.id   aa403eedd06012d9823b02fac072825d
#
_cell.length_a   1.000
_cell.length_b   1.000
_cell.length_c   1.000
_cell.angle_alpha   90.00
_cell.angle_beta   90.00
_cell.angle_gamma   90.00
#
_symmetry.space_group_name_H-M   'P 1'
#
loop_
_entity.id
_entity.type
_entity.pdbx_description
1 polymer ?
#
loop_
_entity_poly.entity_id
_entity_poly.type
_entity_poly.pdbx_seq_one_letter_code
_entity_poly.pdbx_strand_id
1 'polypeptide(L)'
;MYVNRILYFCVVKPCKLDMYKPSTNSRQASLFWDLETMLDFKHPLFKLANMVDWSLFEKSFAPLFCADNGRPPKPIRLMTGLLMLKHLRNVSDEQVVVQFTENAYYQYFCGLEAFSISAPCASSELVHFRHRIGEKGVELILKESIRINLALEDRKKEEEDRKNRKNGRGRKSDKDQTAFIDSTVQEKNVTFPTDSKLLNKIINYCHKVAKAEGIKVRQS
;
A
#
# COMPACT_ATOMS: atom_id res chain seq x y z
N MET A 1 22.59 -50.55 11.99
CA MET A 1 21.66 -49.61 12.63
C MET A 1 21.26 -48.59 11.59
N TYR A 2 20.15 -48.84 10.89
CA TYR A 2 19.63 -47.95 9.85
C TYR A 2 18.52 -47.08 10.45
N VAL A 3 18.72 -45.76 10.45
CA VAL A 3 17.71 -44.80 10.87
C VAL A 3 16.89 -44.41 9.64
N ASN A 4 15.67 -44.94 9.56
CA ASN A 4 14.70 -44.62 8.56
C ASN A 4 14.21 -43.18 8.76
N ARG A 5 14.62 -42.30 7.86
CA ARG A 5 14.11 -40.92 7.73
C ARG A 5 12.82 -40.96 6.91
N ILE A 6 11.69 -41.06 7.57
CA ILE A 6 10.36 -40.97 6.94
C ILE A 6 10.17 -39.53 6.47
N LEU A 7 10.36 -39.32 5.18
CA LEU A 7 9.93 -38.11 4.51
C LEU A 7 8.38 -38.13 4.39
N TYR A 8 7.72 -37.38 5.23
CA TYR A 8 6.31 -37.06 5.01
C TYR A 8 6.19 -36.15 3.78
N PHE A 9 6.02 -36.78 2.63
CA PHE A 9 5.47 -36.10 1.46
C PHE A 9 4.00 -35.78 1.77
N CYS A 10 3.73 -34.55 2.15
CA CYS A 10 2.37 -34.05 2.18
C CYS A 10 1.89 -33.98 0.71
N VAL A 11 1.27 -35.04 0.24
CA VAL A 11 0.58 -35.05 -1.04
C VAL A 11 -0.60 -34.09 -0.90
N VAL A 12 -0.43 -32.87 -1.39
CA VAL A 12 -1.51 -31.90 -1.52
C VAL A 12 -2.49 -32.49 -2.54
N LYS A 13 -3.54 -33.13 -2.06
CA LYS A 13 -4.65 -33.53 -2.91
C LYS A 13 -5.24 -32.27 -3.54
N PRO A 14 -5.52 -32.26 -4.85
CA PRO A 14 -6.19 -31.11 -5.46
C PRO A 14 -7.55 -30.93 -4.77
N CYS A 15 -7.70 -29.82 -4.06
CA CYS A 15 -8.97 -29.40 -3.49
C CYS A 15 -9.99 -29.24 -4.61
N LYS A 16 -11.09 -29.98 -4.56
CA LYS A 16 -12.23 -29.73 -5.43
C LYS A 16 -12.76 -28.31 -5.19
N LEU A 17 -12.89 -27.56 -6.28
CA LEU A 17 -13.18 -26.13 -6.34
C LEU A 17 -14.58 -25.71 -5.83
N ASP A 18 -15.36 -26.60 -5.22
CA ASP A 18 -16.82 -26.42 -5.12
C ASP A 18 -17.35 -25.77 -3.84
N MET A 19 -16.49 -25.29 -2.91
CA MET A 19 -16.98 -24.68 -1.68
C MET A 19 -16.54 -23.24 -1.38
N TYR A 20 -15.69 -22.64 -2.19
CA TYR A 20 -15.62 -21.20 -2.21
C TYR A 20 -16.86 -20.70 -2.95
N LYS A 21 -17.90 -20.40 -2.22
CA LYS A 21 -19.00 -19.60 -2.77
C LYS A 21 -18.46 -18.17 -2.84
N PRO A 22 -18.14 -17.66 -4.06
CA PRO A 22 -17.98 -16.22 -4.19
C PRO A 22 -19.23 -15.62 -3.58
N SER A 23 -19.11 -14.52 -2.83
CA SER A 23 -20.27 -13.84 -2.28
C SER A 23 -21.19 -13.55 -3.45
N THR A 24 -22.13 -14.47 -3.71
CA THR A 24 -23.21 -14.22 -4.63
C THR A 24 -23.94 -13.06 -4.01
N ASN A 25 -23.87 -11.90 -4.65
CA ASN A 25 -24.75 -10.78 -4.39
C ASN A 25 -26.18 -11.29 -4.44
N SER A 26 -26.65 -11.97 -3.42
CA SER A 26 -28.06 -12.09 -3.17
C SER A 26 -28.47 -10.72 -2.70
N ARG A 27 -28.78 -9.85 -3.66
CA ARG A 27 -29.44 -8.57 -3.44
C ARG A 27 -30.83 -8.82 -2.85
N GLN A 28 -30.88 -9.32 -1.63
CA GLN A 28 -31.95 -8.96 -0.73
C GLN A 28 -31.58 -7.57 -0.23
N ALA A 29 -31.89 -6.56 -1.06
CA ALA A 29 -31.82 -5.19 -0.70
C ALA A 29 -32.62 -5.04 0.59
N SER A 30 -31.92 -4.90 1.73
CA SER A 30 -32.58 -4.33 2.89
C SER A 30 -32.88 -2.89 2.47
N LEU A 31 -34.15 -2.59 2.32
CA LEU A 31 -34.71 -1.43 1.62
C LEU A 31 -34.20 -0.06 2.13
N PHE A 32 -33.33 -0.01 3.14
CA PHE A 32 -33.01 1.22 3.87
C PHE A 32 -31.53 1.44 4.27
N TRP A 33 -30.61 0.50 4.05
CA TRP A 33 -29.26 0.59 4.65
C TRP A 33 -28.14 0.05 3.76
N ASP A 34 -28.24 0.24 2.46
CA ASP A 34 -27.15 -0.12 1.55
C ASP A 34 -26.05 0.94 1.62
N LEU A 35 -24.83 0.52 1.96
CA LEU A 35 -23.66 1.42 2.02
C LEU A 35 -23.43 2.16 0.70
N GLU A 36 -23.72 1.53 -0.42
CA GLU A 36 -23.55 2.14 -1.73
C GLU A 36 -24.41 3.40 -1.89
N THR A 37 -25.64 3.38 -1.37
CA THR A 37 -26.58 4.52 -1.47
C THR A 37 -26.32 5.62 -0.45
N MET A 38 -25.68 5.28 0.67
CA MET A 38 -25.41 6.21 1.77
C MET A 38 -24.11 6.99 1.60
N LEU A 39 -23.17 6.48 0.81
CA LEU A 39 -21.84 7.04 0.69
C LEU A 39 -21.74 8.05 -0.46
N ASP A 40 -20.88 9.05 -0.29
CA ASP A 40 -20.58 10.00 -1.36
C ASP A 40 -19.73 9.37 -2.45
N PHE A 41 -20.29 9.26 -3.66
CA PHE A 41 -19.61 8.75 -4.87
C PHE A 41 -18.35 9.53 -5.25
N LYS A 42 -18.21 10.77 -4.79
CA LYS A 42 -17.03 11.61 -5.06
C LYS A 42 -15.86 11.27 -4.13
N HIS A 43 -16.13 10.57 -3.04
CA HIS A 43 -15.11 10.24 -2.06
C HIS A 43 -13.98 9.38 -2.67
N PRO A 44 -12.70 9.66 -2.38
CA PRO A 44 -11.56 8.95 -2.98
C PRO A 44 -11.60 7.43 -2.77
N LEU A 45 -11.95 6.95 -1.57
CA LEU A 45 -12.04 5.52 -1.27
C LEU A 45 -13.19 4.84 -2.02
N PHE A 46 -14.32 5.54 -2.25
CA PHE A 46 -15.40 5.00 -3.05
C PHE A 46 -14.95 4.76 -4.50
N LYS A 47 -14.30 5.76 -5.10
CA LYS A 47 -13.74 5.64 -6.45
C LYS A 47 -12.69 4.54 -6.53
N LEU A 48 -11.82 4.46 -5.53
CA LEU A 48 -10.78 3.43 -5.46
C LEU A 48 -11.40 2.02 -5.37
N ALA A 49 -12.44 1.82 -4.56
CA ALA A 49 -13.15 0.54 -4.45
C ALA A 49 -13.66 0.01 -5.79
N ASN A 50 -14.12 0.93 -6.67
CA ASN A 50 -14.64 0.60 -7.99
C ASN A 50 -13.55 0.50 -9.09
N MET A 51 -12.32 0.93 -8.82
CA MET A 51 -11.19 0.83 -9.75
C MET A 51 -10.37 -0.45 -9.55
N VAL A 52 -10.41 -1.03 -8.36
CA VAL A 52 -9.69 -2.26 -8.01
C VAL A 52 -10.36 -3.45 -8.68
N ASP A 53 -9.57 -4.29 -9.34
CA ASP A 53 -10.04 -5.57 -9.86
C ASP A 53 -10.05 -6.63 -8.75
N TRP A 54 -11.16 -6.71 -8.01
CA TRP A 54 -11.33 -7.67 -6.93
C TRP A 54 -11.35 -9.12 -7.43
N SER A 55 -11.80 -9.35 -8.67
CA SER A 55 -11.88 -10.70 -9.25
C SER A 55 -10.49 -11.31 -9.47
N LEU A 56 -9.49 -10.47 -9.73
CA LEU A 56 -8.09 -10.87 -9.85
C LEU A 56 -7.58 -11.51 -8.55
N PHE A 57 -7.87 -10.86 -7.42
CA PHE A 57 -7.47 -11.36 -6.10
C PHE A 57 -8.22 -12.62 -5.71
N GLU A 58 -9.52 -12.69 -6.00
CA GLU A 58 -10.32 -13.88 -5.73
C GLU A 58 -9.79 -15.10 -6.48
N LYS A 59 -9.54 -14.95 -7.79
CA LYS A 59 -8.98 -16.03 -8.63
C LYS A 59 -7.59 -16.48 -8.16
N SER A 60 -6.75 -15.52 -7.73
CA SER A 60 -5.37 -15.81 -7.34
C SER A 60 -5.26 -16.42 -5.94
N PHE A 61 -6.13 -16.01 -5.02
CA PHE A 61 -6.02 -16.43 -3.62
C PHE A 61 -6.97 -17.55 -3.24
N ALA A 62 -8.11 -17.75 -3.94
CA ALA A 62 -9.03 -18.83 -3.66
C ALA A 62 -8.35 -20.22 -3.58
N PRO A 63 -7.40 -20.58 -4.47
CA PRO A 63 -6.72 -21.88 -4.40
C PRO A 63 -5.88 -22.07 -3.13
N LEU A 64 -5.56 -21.01 -2.41
CA LEU A 64 -4.76 -21.07 -1.16
C LEU A 64 -5.60 -21.47 0.06
N PHE A 65 -6.91 -21.57 -0.08
CA PHE A 65 -7.84 -21.91 0.98
C PHE A 65 -8.45 -23.29 0.77
N CYS A 66 -8.38 -24.15 1.80
CA CYS A 66 -9.03 -25.44 1.79
C CYS A 66 -10.51 -25.28 2.15
N ALA A 67 -11.37 -25.99 1.39
CA ALA A 67 -12.82 -25.95 1.60
C ALA A 67 -13.29 -26.90 2.71
N ASP A 68 -12.59 -28.00 2.91
CA ASP A 68 -13.13 -29.16 3.63
C ASP A 68 -12.63 -29.29 5.09
N ASN A 69 -11.78 -28.39 5.56
CA ASN A 69 -11.17 -28.56 6.88
C ASN A 69 -11.10 -27.24 7.64
N GLY A 70 -11.81 -27.15 8.76
CA GLY A 70 -11.72 -26.05 9.71
C GLY A 70 -12.78 -24.95 9.52
N ARG A 71 -12.53 -23.79 10.15
CA ARG A 71 -13.40 -22.62 10.07
C ARG A 71 -13.39 -22.05 8.64
N PRO A 72 -14.57 -21.72 8.07
CA PRO A 72 -14.62 -21.11 6.74
C PRO A 72 -13.77 -19.83 6.67
N PRO A 73 -13.03 -19.65 5.57
CA PRO A 73 -12.16 -18.50 5.41
C PRO A 73 -12.96 -17.20 5.36
N LYS A 74 -12.36 -16.13 5.85
CA LYS A 74 -12.90 -14.78 5.66
C LYS A 74 -12.88 -14.42 4.16
N PRO A 75 -13.81 -13.58 3.68
CA PRO A 75 -13.83 -13.15 2.29
C PRO A 75 -12.48 -12.57 1.85
N ILE A 76 -12.00 -12.98 0.70
CA ILE A 76 -10.69 -12.54 0.17
C ILE A 76 -10.68 -11.03 -0.02
N ARG A 77 -11.77 -10.46 -0.55
CA ARG A 77 -11.92 -9.02 -0.71
C ARG A 77 -11.77 -8.28 0.63
N LEU A 78 -12.36 -8.81 1.72
CA LEU A 78 -12.23 -8.22 3.05
C LEU A 78 -10.78 -8.19 3.51
N MET A 79 -10.09 -9.32 3.45
CA MET A 79 -8.71 -9.45 3.93
C MET A 79 -7.72 -8.64 3.09
N THR A 80 -7.87 -8.68 1.77
CA THR A 80 -7.05 -7.88 0.84
C THR A 80 -7.33 -6.39 1.00
N GLY A 81 -8.60 -6.01 1.14
CA GLY A 81 -9.01 -4.62 1.36
C GLY A 81 -8.41 -4.04 2.64
N LEU A 82 -8.44 -4.79 3.75
CA LEU A 82 -7.82 -4.36 5.00
C LEU A 82 -6.30 -4.19 4.87
N LEU A 83 -5.61 -5.08 4.14
CA LEU A 83 -4.17 -4.93 3.88
C LEU A 83 -3.87 -3.68 3.04
N MET A 84 -4.66 -3.43 2.00
CA MET A 84 -4.50 -2.22 1.17
C MET A 84 -4.76 -0.95 2.00
N LEU A 85 -5.81 -0.93 2.82
CA LEU A 85 -6.14 0.21 3.69
C LEU A 85 -5.05 0.45 4.73
N LYS A 86 -4.50 -0.60 5.33
CA LYS A 86 -3.38 -0.52 6.26
C LYS A 86 -2.20 0.25 5.64
N HIS A 87 -1.79 -0.13 4.44
CA HIS A 87 -0.68 0.51 3.74
C HIS A 87 -1.04 1.93 3.27
N LEU A 88 -2.25 2.13 2.76
CA LEU A 88 -2.72 3.44 2.31
C LEU A 88 -2.75 4.48 3.44
N ARG A 89 -3.09 4.05 4.66
CA ARG A 89 -3.18 4.92 5.84
C ARG A 89 -1.97 4.86 6.75
N ASN A 90 -1.02 3.98 6.45
CA ASN A 90 0.18 3.74 7.25
C ASN A 90 -0.14 3.48 8.74
N VAL A 91 -1.08 2.56 8.98
CA VAL A 91 -1.55 2.18 10.32
C VAL A 91 -1.15 0.75 10.67
N SER A 92 -1.24 0.38 11.97
CA SER A 92 -1.00 -0.98 12.42
C SER A 92 -2.16 -1.93 12.04
N ASP A 93 -1.93 -3.25 12.15
CA ASP A 93 -2.98 -4.26 11.92
C ASP A 93 -4.16 -4.10 12.90
N GLU A 94 -3.88 -3.70 14.13
CA GLU A 94 -4.90 -3.46 15.15
C GLU A 94 -5.72 -2.20 14.83
N GLN A 95 -5.02 -1.12 14.49
CA GLN A 95 -5.66 0.15 14.16
C GLN A 95 -6.56 0.06 12.92
N VAL A 96 -6.15 -0.67 11.88
CA VAL A 96 -7.00 -0.81 10.68
C VAL A 96 -8.28 -1.56 10.99
N VAL A 97 -8.25 -2.55 11.89
CA VAL A 97 -9.44 -3.29 12.33
C VAL A 97 -10.38 -2.39 13.14
N VAL A 98 -9.84 -1.55 14.03
CA VAL A 98 -10.64 -0.58 14.80
C VAL A 98 -11.26 0.46 13.85
N GLN A 99 -10.45 1.08 12.98
CA GLN A 99 -10.92 2.06 12.01
C GLN A 99 -11.97 1.49 11.04
N PHE A 100 -11.90 0.20 10.73
CA PHE A 100 -12.91 -0.46 9.92
C PHE A 100 -14.29 -0.43 10.58
N THR A 101 -14.38 -0.63 11.90
CA THR A 101 -15.66 -0.61 12.60
C THR A 101 -16.29 0.78 12.68
N GLU A 102 -15.48 1.82 12.60
CA GLU A 102 -15.89 3.21 12.70
C GLU A 102 -16.19 3.86 11.34
N ASN A 103 -15.61 3.33 10.25
CA ASN A 103 -15.62 3.99 8.95
C ASN A 103 -16.40 3.21 7.89
N ALA A 104 -17.54 3.75 7.48
CA ALA A 104 -18.40 3.17 6.46
C ALA A 104 -17.71 3.04 5.08
N TYR A 105 -16.80 3.96 4.72
CA TYR A 105 -16.03 3.86 3.48
C TYR A 105 -15.04 2.70 3.49
N TYR A 106 -14.48 2.34 4.66
CA TYR A 106 -13.61 1.17 4.79
C TYR A 106 -14.42 -0.12 4.59
N GLN A 107 -15.61 -0.17 5.16
CA GLN A 107 -16.51 -1.31 5.03
C GLN A 107 -16.95 -1.51 3.59
N TYR A 108 -17.34 -0.44 2.90
CA TYR A 108 -17.67 -0.48 1.48
C TYR A 108 -16.47 -0.94 0.63
N PHE A 109 -15.28 -0.38 0.88
CA PHE A 109 -14.05 -0.78 0.19
C PHE A 109 -13.77 -2.27 0.34
N CYS A 110 -13.95 -2.80 1.54
CA CYS A 110 -13.79 -4.22 1.85
C CYS A 110 -14.95 -5.11 1.37
N GLY A 111 -15.99 -4.55 0.77
CA GLY A 111 -17.08 -5.28 0.14
C GLY A 111 -18.26 -5.64 1.04
N LEU A 112 -18.46 -4.91 2.14
CA LEU A 112 -19.69 -5.02 2.91
C LEU A 112 -20.82 -4.24 2.21
N GLU A 113 -22.00 -4.83 2.21
CA GLU A 113 -23.22 -4.20 1.67
C GLU A 113 -23.91 -3.31 2.72
N ALA A 114 -23.86 -3.71 3.98
CA ALA A 114 -24.46 -2.98 5.10
C ALA A 114 -23.41 -2.63 6.15
N PHE A 115 -23.65 -1.55 6.89
CA PHE A 115 -22.79 -1.12 7.97
C PHE A 115 -22.80 -2.11 9.13
N SER A 116 -21.62 -2.52 9.59
CA SER A 116 -21.43 -3.43 10.71
C SER A 116 -20.55 -2.82 11.79
N ILE A 117 -21.01 -2.85 13.03
CA ILE A 117 -20.25 -2.37 14.19
C ILE A 117 -19.23 -3.43 14.65
N SER A 118 -19.41 -4.69 14.23
CA SER A 118 -18.53 -5.78 14.66
C SER A 118 -17.19 -5.77 13.95
N ALA A 119 -16.12 -6.12 14.68
CA ALA A 119 -14.80 -6.29 14.10
C ALA A 119 -14.82 -7.41 13.06
N PRO A 120 -14.28 -7.19 11.84
CA PRO A 120 -14.34 -8.15 10.75
C PRO A 120 -13.47 -9.38 11.00
N CYS A 121 -12.34 -9.17 11.68
CA CYS A 121 -11.34 -10.19 11.99
C CYS A 121 -10.47 -9.75 13.17
N ALA A 122 -9.72 -10.68 13.73
CA ALA A 122 -8.64 -10.34 14.66
C ALA A 122 -7.41 -9.82 13.90
N SER A 123 -6.59 -8.96 14.52
CA SER A 123 -5.34 -8.48 13.92
C SER A 123 -4.38 -9.62 13.53
N SER A 124 -4.35 -10.68 14.34
CA SER A 124 -3.57 -11.90 14.06
C SER A 124 -4.01 -12.61 12.76
N GLU A 125 -5.30 -12.57 12.40
CA GLU A 125 -5.79 -13.16 11.15
C GLU A 125 -5.20 -12.46 9.92
N LEU A 126 -4.93 -11.14 9.98
CA LEU A 126 -4.23 -10.40 8.92
C LEU A 126 -2.78 -10.87 8.76
N VAL A 127 -2.11 -11.16 9.87
CA VAL A 127 -0.75 -11.74 9.85
C VAL A 127 -0.76 -13.11 9.19
N HIS A 128 -1.69 -13.99 9.58
CA HIS A 128 -1.85 -15.31 8.97
C HIS A 128 -2.20 -15.23 7.49
N PHE A 129 -3.05 -14.28 7.11
CA PHE A 129 -3.38 -14.06 5.70
C PHE A 129 -2.15 -13.64 4.88
N ARG A 130 -1.33 -12.70 5.38
CA ARG A 130 -0.08 -12.30 4.71
C ARG A 130 0.89 -13.47 4.53
N HIS A 131 1.05 -14.30 5.56
CA HIS A 131 1.89 -15.50 5.45
C HIS A 131 1.35 -16.48 4.41
N ARG A 132 0.03 -16.62 4.30
CA ARG A 132 -0.62 -17.53 3.37
C ARG A 132 -0.49 -17.07 1.91
N ILE A 133 -0.72 -15.79 1.61
CA ILE A 133 -0.56 -15.27 0.25
C ILE A 133 0.91 -15.19 -0.17
N GLY A 134 1.83 -15.10 0.81
CA GLY A 134 3.27 -15.05 0.59
C GLY A 134 3.72 -13.84 -0.23
N GLU A 135 4.97 -13.87 -0.67
CA GLU A 135 5.59 -12.79 -1.45
C GLU A 135 4.86 -12.51 -2.76
N LYS A 136 4.49 -13.56 -3.50
CA LYS A 136 3.77 -13.45 -4.78
C LYS A 136 2.42 -12.76 -4.64
N GLY A 137 1.71 -13.00 -3.53
CA GLY A 137 0.43 -12.34 -3.27
C GLY A 137 0.59 -10.87 -2.94
N VAL A 138 1.62 -10.51 -2.17
CA VAL A 138 1.95 -9.10 -1.88
C VAL A 138 2.38 -8.37 -3.15
N GLU A 139 3.18 -9.01 -3.99
CA GLU A 139 3.58 -8.47 -5.29
C GLU A 139 2.37 -8.21 -6.21
N LEU A 140 1.38 -9.10 -6.20
CA LEU A 140 0.14 -8.92 -6.97
C LEU A 140 -0.64 -7.69 -6.48
N ILE A 141 -0.76 -7.51 -5.16
CA ILE A 141 -1.41 -6.33 -4.57
C ILE A 141 -0.68 -5.06 -4.96
N LEU A 142 0.65 -5.08 -4.93
CA LEU A 142 1.47 -3.94 -5.33
C LEU A 142 1.30 -3.60 -6.82
N LYS A 143 1.35 -4.60 -7.70
CA LYS A 143 1.13 -4.41 -9.15
C LYS A 143 -0.23 -3.76 -9.44
N GLU A 144 -1.27 -4.22 -8.79
CA GLU A 144 -2.61 -3.65 -8.94
C GLU A 144 -2.66 -2.21 -8.42
N SER A 145 -2.02 -1.92 -7.30
CA SER A 145 -1.92 -0.55 -6.75
C SER A 145 -1.19 0.41 -7.72
N ILE A 146 -0.11 -0.06 -8.35
CA ILE A 146 0.62 0.72 -9.37
C ILE A 146 -0.27 0.96 -10.60
N ARG A 147 -0.97 -0.08 -11.08
CA ARG A 147 -1.89 0.05 -12.23
C ARG A 147 -2.94 1.13 -11.99
N ILE A 148 -3.52 1.14 -10.80
CA ILE A 148 -4.54 2.13 -10.44
C ILE A 148 -3.94 3.54 -10.38
N ASN A 149 -2.76 3.70 -9.80
CA ASN A 149 -2.11 5.01 -9.74
C ASN A 149 -1.82 5.57 -11.13
N LEU A 150 -1.28 4.76 -12.04
CA LEU A 150 -1.05 5.16 -13.43
C LEU A 150 -2.36 5.59 -14.11
N ALA A 151 -3.43 4.81 -13.95
CA ALA A 151 -4.73 5.16 -14.52
C ALA A 151 -5.33 6.46 -13.92
N LEU A 152 -5.04 6.78 -12.67
CA LEU A 152 -5.44 8.04 -12.04
C LEU A 152 -4.63 9.23 -12.56
N GLU A 153 -3.34 9.05 -12.80
CA GLU A 153 -2.48 10.09 -13.39
C GLU A 153 -2.89 10.41 -14.82
N ASP A 154 -3.17 9.40 -15.63
CA ASP A 154 -3.63 9.60 -17.01
C ASP A 154 -4.96 10.35 -17.07
N ARG A 155 -5.92 10.01 -16.20
CA ARG A 155 -7.17 10.77 -16.09
C ARG A 155 -6.97 12.23 -15.69
N LYS A 156 -6.04 12.50 -14.76
CA LYS A 156 -5.72 13.88 -14.37
C LYS A 156 -5.14 14.68 -15.54
N LYS A 157 -4.22 14.09 -16.30
CA LYS A 157 -3.65 14.71 -17.51
C LYS A 157 -4.73 15.02 -18.55
N GLU A 158 -5.64 14.07 -18.80
CA GLU A 158 -6.76 14.29 -19.73
C GLU A 158 -7.70 15.41 -19.26
N GLU A 159 -7.98 15.50 -17.96
CA GLU A 159 -8.81 16.57 -17.40
C GLU A 159 -8.13 17.94 -17.51
N GLU A 160 -6.82 18.01 -17.28
CA GLU A 160 -6.03 19.24 -17.46
C GLU A 160 -6.00 19.67 -18.93
N ASP A 161 -5.80 18.75 -19.86
CA ASP A 161 -5.83 19.02 -21.29
C ASP A 161 -7.22 19.50 -21.75
N ARG A 162 -8.29 18.93 -21.21
CA ARG A 162 -9.66 19.38 -21.49
C ARG A 162 -9.92 20.80 -20.97
N LYS A 163 -9.40 21.13 -19.77
CA LYS A 163 -9.51 22.50 -19.21
C LYS A 163 -8.73 23.50 -20.04
N ASN A 164 -7.51 23.13 -20.45
CA ASN A 164 -6.66 23.97 -21.30
C ASN A 164 -7.26 24.20 -22.68
N ARG A 165 -7.92 23.19 -23.28
CA ARG A 165 -8.66 23.35 -24.55
C ARG A 165 -9.90 24.25 -24.43
N LYS A 166 -10.60 24.25 -23.29
CA LYS A 166 -11.77 25.12 -23.05
C LYS A 166 -11.37 26.55 -22.80
N ASN A 167 -10.22 26.83 -22.20
CA ASN A 167 -9.68 28.17 -21.99
C ASN A 167 -8.97 28.74 -23.22
N GLY A 168 -8.80 27.94 -24.27
CA GLY A 168 -8.07 28.29 -25.49
C GLY A 168 -8.88 29.04 -26.57
N ARG A 169 -9.73 30.03 -26.21
CA ARG A 169 -10.11 31.05 -27.15
C ARG A 169 -9.12 32.23 -27.06
N GLY A 170 -8.09 32.17 -27.87
CA GLY A 170 -7.23 33.30 -28.16
C GLY A 170 -5.96 33.38 -27.30
N ARG A 171 -4.97 32.62 -27.70
CA ARG A 171 -3.58 33.04 -27.88
C ARG A 171 -2.76 31.80 -28.30
N LYS A 172 -2.33 31.80 -29.58
CA LYS A 172 -1.12 31.07 -29.93
C LYS A 172 0.01 31.77 -29.15
N SER A 173 0.30 31.31 -27.97
CA SER A 173 1.59 31.57 -27.34
C SER A 173 2.52 30.45 -27.76
N ASP A 174 3.67 30.83 -28.24
CA ASP A 174 4.80 29.99 -28.49
C ASP A 174 4.91 28.90 -27.42
N LYS A 175 5.30 27.71 -27.86
CA LYS A 175 5.70 26.63 -26.99
C LYS A 175 6.86 27.14 -26.13
N ASP A 176 6.52 27.82 -25.05
CA ASP A 176 7.45 28.01 -23.97
C ASP A 176 7.81 26.60 -23.48
N GLN A 177 8.98 26.18 -23.88
CA GLN A 177 9.69 25.09 -23.23
C GLN A 177 9.93 25.56 -21.80
N THR A 178 8.94 25.37 -20.93
CA THR A 178 9.13 25.48 -19.50
C THR A 178 10.05 24.35 -19.12
N ALA A 179 11.34 24.62 -19.12
CA ALA A 179 12.29 23.78 -18.47
C ALA A 179 11.96 23.81 -16.97
N PHE A 180 11.41 22.73 -16.44
CA PHE A 180 11.34 22.51 -15.00
C PHE A 180 12.79 22.31 -14.56
N ILE A 181 13.44 23.40 -14.18
CA ILE A 181 14.69 23.31 -13.43
C ILE A 181 14.24 22.92 -12.02
N ASP A 182 14.17 21.62 -11.77
CA ASP A 182 14.18 21.10 -10.41
C ASP A 182 15.55 21.48 -9.85
N SER A 183 15.59 22.59 -9.12
CA SER A 183 16.72 22.89 -8.26
C SER A 183 16.68 21.85 -7.13
N THR A 184 17.07 20.64 -7.41
CA THR A 184 17.52 19.73 -6.37
C THR A 184 18.65 20.46 -5.67
N VAL A 185 18.29 21.10 -4.55
CA VAL A 185 19.27 21.57 -3.59
C VAL A 185 20.00 20.30 -3.17
N GLN A 186 21.12 20.07 -3.82
CA GLN A 186 22.01 18.99 -3.44
C GLN A 186 22.36 19.28 -2.00
N GLU A 187 21.79 18.47 -1.09
CA GLU A 187 22.07 18.61 0.33
C GLU A 187 23.58 18.67 0.47
N LYS A 188 24.06 19.83 0.89
CA LYS A 188 25.45 20.05 1.19
C LYS A 188 25.84 18.86 2.05
N ASN A 189 26.83 18.09 1.63
CA ASN A 189 27.27 16.85 2.25
C ASN A 189 27.54 17.10 3.74
N VAL A 190 26.47 17.13 4.55
CA VAL A 190 26.50 17.37 5.98
C VAL A 190 26.86 16.03 6.59
N THR A 191 28.16 15.80 6.60
CA THR A 191 28.70 14.67 7.35
C THR A 191 28.36 14.89 8.80
N PHE A 192 27.64 13.92 9.39
CA PHE A 192 27.34 13.92 10.83
C PHE A 192 28.60 14.27 11.62
N PRO A 193 28.53 15.30 12.51
CA PRO A 193 29.66 15.66 13.35
C PRO A 193 29.90 14.56 14.37
N THR A 194 30.77 13.62 14.04
CA THR A 194 31.34 12.74 15.07
C THR A 194 32.41 13.48 15.80
N ASP A 195 32.57 13.25 17.13
CA ASP A 195 33.58 13.89 17.98
C ASP A 195 34.97 13.80 17.36
N SER A 196 35.32 12.67 16.73
CA SER A 196 36.59 12.50 16.01
C SER A 196 36.76 13.47 14.83
N LYS A 197 35.69 13.75 14.07
CA LYS A 197 35.75 14.70 12.94
C LYS A 197 35.84 16.15 13.42
N LEU A 198 35.18 16.48 14.51
CA LEU A 198 35.29 17.79 15.15
C LEU A 198 36.70 18.00 15.70
N LEU A 199 37.26 17.02 16.40
CA LEU A 199 38.64 17.02 16.89
C LEU A 199 39.64 17.26 15.76
N ASN A 200 39.54 16.50 14.67
CA ASN A 200 40.39 16.67 13.51
C ASN A 200 40.28 18.06 12.87
N LYS A 201 39.07 18.63 12.79
CA LYS A 201 38.88 20.02 12.33
C LYS A 201 39.57 21.04 13.24
N ILE A 202 39.43 20.88 14.56
CA ILE A 202 40.07 21.74 15.54
C ILE A 202 41.59 21.64 15.44
N ILE A 203 42.14 20.42 15.40
CA ILE A 203 43.57 20.20 15.24
C ILE A 203 44.11 20.88 13.98
N ASN A 204 43.44 20.66 12.83
CA ASN A 204 43.82 21.26 11.56
C ASN A 204 43.74 22.80 11.60
N TYR A 205 42.77 23.37 12.30
CA TYR A 205 42.63 24.81 12.49
C TYR A 205 43.78 25.34 13.33
N CYS A 206 44.07 24.69 14.46
CA CYS A 206 45.21 25.06 15.33
C CYS A 206 46.55 25.00 14.59
N HIS A 207 46.75 23.96 13.77
CA HIS A 207 47.95 23.86 12.91
C HIS A 207 48.07 25.02 11.91
N LYS A 208 46.94 25.43 11.31
CA LYS A 208 46.95 26.60 10.38
C LYS A 208 47.30 27.89 11.11
N VAL A 209 46.73 28.11 12.28
CA VAL A 209 47.01 29.32 13.06
C VAL A 209 48.47 29.32 13.54
N ALA A 210 48.95 28.21 14.10
CA ALA A 210 50.35 28.08 14.53
C ALA A 210 51.34 28.32 13.38
N LYS A 211 51.01 27.80 12.18
CA LYS A 211 51.85 28.05 10.99
C LYS A 211 51.86 29.52 10.54
N ALA A 212 50.72 30.20 10.67
CA ALA A 212 50.61 31.64 10.37
C ALA A 212 51.43 32.49 11.33
N GLU A 213 51.48 32.10 12.61
CA GLU A 213 52.25 32.78 13.67
C GLU A 213 53.73 32.31 13.77
N GLY A 214 54.18 31.43 12.85
CA GLY A 214 55.55 30.96 12.85
C GLY A 214 55.92 30.00 13.97
N ILE A 215 54.94 29.46 14.70
CA ILE A 215 55.16 28.55 15.81
C ILE A 215 55.39 27.14 15.27
N LYS A 216 56.51 26.51 15.61
CA LYS A 216 56.79 25.10 15.25
C LYS A 216 56.00 24.16 16.14
N VAL A 217 54.98 23.55 15.62
CA VAL A 217 54.20 22.54 16.32
C VAL A 217 54.91 21.19 16.17
N ARG A 218 55.19 20.55 17.33
CA ARG A 218 55.84 19.25 17.37
C ARG A 218 54.77 18.17 17.02
N GLN A 219 55.01 17.45 15.93
CA GLN A 219 54.21 16.24 15.66
C GLN A 219 54.64 15.14 16.63
N SER A 220 53.67 14.64 17.42
CA SER A 220 53.83 13.43 18.22
C SER A 220 53.34 12.24 17.42
#